data_3d630d6fcb3376c2509adf81171c7852
#
_entry.id   3d630d6fcb3376c2509adf81171c7852
#
_cell.length_a   1.000
_cell.length_b   1.000
_cell.length_c   1.000
_cell.angle_alpha   90.00
_cell.angle_beta   90.00
_cell.angle_gamma   90.00
#
_symmetry.space_group_name_H-M   'P 1'
#
loop_
_entity.id
_entity.type
_entity.pdbx_description
1 polymer ?
#
loop_
_entity_poly.entity_id
_entity_poly.type
_entity_poly.pdbx_seq_one_letter_code
_entity_poly.pdbx_strand_id
1 'polypeptide(L)'
;MKIACIQLSSGENYENNFKDIVKYVNQAIKNKSDLIITPETSSLMSSSRETLFKYSFEMNKDPILKKVKEVSKKYKKWILLGSICVKVKNKLRNRSILVGPNGKIVKYYDKINMFDVKIPNKEQHKESKTFKAGNKLVTANLPWGKIGFTICFDIRFPELYRNLSKKNLSFIAVPSAFTKFTGQKHWLTLLRARAIENFCYIFAPAQTGRNTPKRETFGHTAIISPDGKILALKKLGKGVIYSKINPKLSMDLRKIIPSLI
;
A
#
# COMPACT_ATOMS: atom_id res chain seq x y z
N MET A 1 -7.51 12.88 -12.18
CA MET A 1 -8.14 11.80 -11.41
C MET A 1 -8.22 12.16 -9.93
N LYS A 2 -9.14 11.55 -9.17
CA LYS A 2 -9.23 11.69 -7.72
C LYS A 2 -8.77 10.42 -7.03
N ILE A 3 -7.74 10.51 -6.20
CA ILE A 3 -7.18 9.41 -5.41
C ILE A 3 -7.69 9.44 -3.99
N ALA A 4 -7.95 8.27 -3.39
CA ALA A 4 -8.18 8.09 -1.97
C ALA A 4 -7.15 7.13 -1.36
N CYS A 5 -6.47 7.55 -0.31
CA CYS A 5 -5.62 6.70 0.52
C CYS A 5 -6.28 6.51 1.89
N ILE A 6 -6.46 5.26 2.29
CA ILE A 6 -7.12 4.88 3.54
C ILE A 6 -6.07 4.69 4.63
N GLN A 7 -6.30 5.24 5.82
CA GLN A 7 -5.57 4.94 7.04
C GLN A 7 -6.39 3.99 7.90
N LEU A 8 -5.84 2.83 8.25
CA LEU A 8 -6.46 1.83 9.10
C LEU A 8 -5.66 1.62 10.40
N SER A 9 -6.29 0.93 11.35
CA SER A 9 -5.63 0.39 12.53
C SER A 9 -6.00 -1.09 12.65
N SER A 10 -5.52 -1.87 11.67
CA SER A 10 -5.80 -3.30 11.63
C SER A 10 -5.07 -4.01 12.76
N GLY A 11 -5.75 -4.93 13.42
CA GLY A 11 -5.24 -5.71 14.53
C GLY A 11 -5.47 -7.20 14.34
N GLU A 12 -5.54 -7.95 15.44
CA GLU A 12 -5.69 -9.42 15.46
C GLU A 12 -7.12 -9.90 15.22
N ASN A 13 -8.11 -9.00 15.23
CA ASN A 13 -9.51 -9.33 14.94
C ASN A 13 -9.82 -9.13 13.46
N TYR A 14 -9.88 -10.23 12.71
CA TYR A 14 -10.14 -10.24 11.26
C TYR A 14 -11.48 -9.59 10.90
N GLU A 15 -12.55 -9.88 11.65
CA GLU A 15 -13.90 -9.37 11.34
C GLU A 15 -13.97 -7.84 11.49
N ASN A 16 -13.34 -7.29 12.51
CA ASN A 16 -13.26 -5.84 12.70
C ASN A 16 -12.46 -5.17 11.59
N ASN A 17 -11.36 -5.78 11.17
CA ASN A 17 -10.55 -5.29 10.05
C ASN A 17 -11.35 -5.31 8.74
N PHE A 18 -12.11 -6.39 8.49
CA PHE A 18 -12.99 -6.50 7.33
C PHE A 18 -14.06 -5.40 7.32
N LYS A 19 -14.75 -5.17 8.45
CA LYS A 19 -15.74 -4.10 8.60
C LYS A 19 -15.12 -2.72 8.32
N ASP A 20 -13.93 -2.45 8.84
CA ASP A 20 -13.22 -1.19 8.63
C ASP A 20 -12.83 -0.99 7.15
N ILE A 21 -12.31 -2.03 6.48
CA ILE A 21 -12.00 -1.96 5.04
C ILE A 21 -13.24 -1.58 4.25
N VAL A 22 -14.36 -2.28 4.46
CA VAL A 22 -15.62 -2.02 3.75
C VAL A 22 -16.14 -0.62 4.04
N LYS A 23 -16.12 -0.18 5.31
CA LYS A 23 -16.54 1.17 5.73
C LYS A 23 -15.77 2.26 4.98
N TYR A 24 -14.44 2.21 5.00
CA TYR A 24 -13.62 3.29 4.44
C TYR A 24 -13.52 3.23 2.90
N VAL A 25 -13.63 2.04 2.31
CA VAL A 25 -13.80 1.91 0.84
C VAL A 25 -15.12 2.55 0.41
N ASN A 26 -16.24 2.29 1.10
CA ASN A 26 -17.52 2.93 0.81
C ASN A 26 -17.48 4.45 1.02
N GLN A 27 -16.77 4.94 2.05
CA GLN A 27 -16.55 6.37 2.25
C GLN A 27 -15.79 7.01 1.08
N ALA A 28 -14.75 6.33 0.56
CA ALA A 28 -13.99 6.79 -0.60
C ALA A 28 -14.85 6.81 -1.88
N ILE A 29 -15.74 5.84 -2.05
CA ILE A 29 -16.70 5.78 -3.17
C ILE A 29 -17.70 6.93 -3.08
N LYS A 30 -18.31 7.17 -1.92
CA LYS A 30 -19.21 8.30 -1.69
C LYS A 30 -18.54 9.65 -2.03
N ASN A 31 -17.24 9.75 -1.78
CA ASN A 31 -16.42 10.92 -2.13
C ASN A 31 -15.96 10.94 -3.61
N LYS A 32 -16.55 10.10 -4.47
CA LYS A 32 -16.31 10.05 -5.92
C LYS A 32 -14.84 9.80 -6.31
N SER A 33 -14.10 9.02 -5.51
CA SER A 33 -12.71 8.66 -5.83
C SER A 33 -12.65 7.71 -7.02
N ASP A 34 -11.62 7.86 -7.86
CA ASP A 34 -11.37 7.03 -9.04
C ASP A 34 -10.53 5.81 -8.72
N LEU A 35 -9.48 6.01 -7.89
CA LEU A 35 -8.61 4.97 -7.34
C LEU A 35 -8.63 5.04 -5.82
N ILE A 36 -8.79 3.88 -5.18
CA ILE A 36 -8.86 3.73 -3.71
C ILE A 36 -7.77 2.75 -3.29
N ILE A 37 -6.95 3.12 -2.30
CA ILE A 37 -5.84 2.27 -1.84
C ILE A 37 -5.94 2.06 -0.33
N THR A 38 -5.88 0.79 0.13
CA THR A 38 -5.79 0.42 1.54
C THR A 38 -4.31 0.25 1.98
N PRO A 39 -3.99 0.29 3.28
CA PRO A 39 -2.62 0.10 3.75
C PRO A 39 -2.14 -1.36 3.69
N GLU A 40 -0.87 -1.59 4.06
CA GLU A 40 -0.28 -2.92 4.21
C GLU A 40 -1.00 -3.73 5.29
N THR A 41 -1.10 -5.07 5.10
CA THR A 41 -1.70 -6.03 6.02
C THR A 41 -3.09 -5.62 6.52
N SER A 42 -3.89 -5.05 5.62
CA SER A 42 -5.24 -4.55 5.95
C SER A 42 -6.15 -5.65 6.51
N SER A 43 -5.96 -6.90 6.07
CA SER A 43 -6.78 -8.03 6.52
C SER A 43 -6.49 -8.42 7.98
N LEU A 44 -5.21 -8.42 8.36
CA LEU A 44 -4.80 -8.92 9.67
C LEU A 44 -3.38 -8.46 10.02
N MET A 45 -3.18 -7.97 11.22
CA MET A 45 -1.88 -7.80 11.85
C MET A 45 -1.82 -8.63 13.12
N SER A 46 -0.94 -9.63 13.19
CA SER A 46 -0.72 -10.45 14.35
C SER A 46 0.75 -10.81 14.53
N SER A 47 1.18 -10.98 15.76
CA SER A 47 2.48 -11.56 16.10
C SER A 47 2.45 -13.10 16.16
N SER A 48 1.26 -13.71 16.19
CA SER A 48 1.06 -15.15 16.15
C SER A 48 1.03 -15.66 14.73
N ARG A 49 1.97 -16.57 14.42
CA ARG A 49 1.99 -17.28 13.12
C ARG A 49 0.74 -18.11 12.91
N GLU A 50 0.26 -18.77 13.96
CA GLU A 50 -0.97 -19.58 13.92
C GLU A 50 -2.17 -18.72 13.54
N THR A 51 -2.36 -17.57 14.21
CA THR A 51 -3.42 -16.61 13.90
C THR A 51 -3.33 -16.12 12.44
N LEU A 52 -2.13 -15.81 11.96
CA LEU A 52 -1.93 -15.41 10.56
C LEU A 52 -2.36 -16.52 9.60
N PHE A 53 -1.99 -17.78 9.86
CA PHE A 53 -2.39 -18.91 8.99
C PHE A 53 -3.88 -19.21 9.07
N LYS A 54 -4.51 -19.08 10.26
CA LYS A 54 -5.95 -19.29 10.46
C LYS A 54 -6.80 -18.32 9.63
N TYR A 55 -6.41 -17.06 9.58
CA TYR A 55 -7.17 -15.99 8.91
C TYR A 55 -6.56 -15.54 7.57
N SER A 56 -5.68 -16.33 6.99
CA SER A 56 -5.20 -16.13 5.62
C SER A 56 -5.83 -17.17 4.71
N PHE A 57 -6.29 -16.72 3.55
CA PHE A 57 -7.00 -17.53 2.58
C PHE A 57 -6.21 -17.61 1.27
N GLU A 58 -6.49 -18.62 0.47
CA GLU A 58 -6.12 -18.60 -0.95
C GLU A 58 -6.85 -17.44 -1.63
N MET A 59 -6.21 -16.85 -2.63
CA MET A 59 -6.69 -15.62 -3.26
C MET A 59 -8.13 -15.74 -3.82
N ASN A 60 -8.52 -16.91 -4.31
CA ASN A 60 -9.87 -17.16 -4.82
C ASN A 60 -10.94 -17.38 -3.73
N LYS A 61 -10.49 -17.66 -2.49
CA LYS A 61 -11.35 -17.92 -1.33
C LYS A 61 -11.39 -16.76 -0.32
N ASP A 62 -10.58 -15.71 -0.55
CA ASP A 62 -10.46 -14.59 0.41
C ASP A 62 -11.74 -13.73 0.46
N PRO A 63 -12.40 -13.62 1.63
CA PRO A 63 -13.67 -12.89 1.76
C PRO A 63 -13.53 -11.38 1.51
N ILE A 64 -12.41 -10.78 1.92
CA ILE A 64 -12.13 -9.35 1.70
C ILE A 64 -11.98 -9.10 0.20
N LEU A 65 -11.20 -9.92 -0.49
CA LEU A 65 -11.01 -9.80 -1.93
C LEU A 65 -12.31 -10.02 -2.69
N LYS A 66 -13.13 -11.00 -2.30
CA LYS A 66 -14.47 -11.22 -2.86
C LYS A 66 -15.32 -9.96 -2.73
N LYS A 67 -15.40 -9.39 -1.53
CA LYS A 67 -16.17 -8.16 -1.28
C LYS A 67 -15.64 -6.96 -2.08
N VAL A 68 -14.34 -6.78 -2.16
CA VAL A 68 -13.72 -5.69 -2.94
C VAL A 68 -14.01 -5.85 -4.44
N LYS A 69 -14.01 -7.06 -4.98
CA LYS A 69 -14.38 -7.33 -6.39
C LYS A 69 -15.85 -6.96 -6.65
N GLU A 70 -16.77 -7.31 -5.76
CA GLU A 70 -18.19 -6.94 -5.85
C GLU A 70 -18.36 -5.40 -5.84
N VAL A 71 -17.76 -4.74 -4.87
CA VAL A 71 -17.83 -3.29 -4.71
C VAL A 71 -17.21 -2.57 -5.92
N SER A 72 -16.04 -3.01 -6.37
CA SER A 72 -15.35 -2.46 -7.54
C SER A 72 -16.24 -2.56 -8.79
N LYS A 73 -16.86 -3.72 -9.04
CA LYS A 73 -17.78 -3.95 -10.17
C LYS A 73 -19.03 -3.08 -10.06
N LYS A 74 -19.66 -3.04 -8.86
CA LYS A 74 -20.90 -2.27 -8.63
C LYS A 74 -20.71 -0.78 -8.88
N TYR A 75 -19.62 -0.20 -8.37
CA TYR A 75 -19.39 1.25 -8.41
C TYR A 75 -18.42 1.70 -9.51
N LYS A 76 -17.93 0.78 -10.33
CA LYS A 76 -16.99 1.04 -11.44
C LYS A 76 -15.71 1.77 -10.95
N LYS A 77 -15.11 1.28 -9.84
CA LYS A 77 -13.93 1.90 -9.22
C LYS A 77 -12.70 1.00 -9.29
N TRP A 78 -11.53 1.62 -9.38
CA TRP A 78 -10.26 0.94 -9.19
C TRP A 78 -9.97 0.83 -7.69
N ILE A 79 -9.66 -0.37 -7.20
CA ILE A 79 -9.34 -0.59 -5.78
C ILE A 79 -8.05 -1.39 -5.70
N LEU A 80 -7.06 -0.83 -4.99
CA LEU A 80 -5.82 -1.53 -4.64
C LEU A 80 -5.89 -1.92 -3.16
N LEU A 81 -6.07 -3.21 -2.90
CA LEU A 81 -5.77 -3.76 -1.57
C LEU A 81 -4.25 -3.66 -1.38
N GLY A 82 -3.82 -2.76 -0.51
CA GLY A 82 -2.41 -2.34 -0.36
C GLY A 82 -1.52 -3.40 0.25
N SER A 83 -2.06 -4.26 1.16
CA SER A 83 -1.88 -5.69 1.08
C SER A 83 -2.86 -6.46 1.98
N ILE A 84 -2.99 -7.73 1.67
CA ILE A 84 -3.60 -8.75 2.50
C ILE A 84 -2.65 -9.94 2.62
N CYS A 85 -2.85 -10.74 3.67
CA CYS A 85 -2.12 -11.99 3.86
C CYS A 85 -2.76 -13.08 3.00
N VAL A 86 -2.05 -13.58 1.98
CA VAL A 86 -2.56 -14.61 1.07
C VAL A 86 -1.83 -15.92 1.29
N LYS A 87 -2.59 -17.02 1.44
CA LYS A 87 -2.04 -18.37 1.54
C LYS A 87 -1.68 -18.90 0.15
N VAL A 88 -0.44 -19.34 -0.01
CA VAL A 88 0.06 -19.97 -1.24
C VAL A 88 0.81 -21.24 -0.85
N LYS A 89 0.18 -22.39 -1.04
CA LYS A 89 0.66 -23.68 -0.53
C LYS A 89 0.90 -23.59 0.99
N ASN A 90 2.05 -23.95 1.48
CA ASN A 90 2.42 -23.96 2.91
C ASN A 90 3.11 -22.66 3.37
N LYS A 91 2.95 -21.56 2.64
CA LYS A 91 3.55 -20.25 2.95
C LYS A 91 2.53 -19.14 2.84
N LEU A 92 2.80 -18.02 3.49
CA LEU A 92 2.03 -16.79 3.31
C LEU A 92 2.77 -15.82 2.36
N ARG A 93 2.00 -14.97 1.70
CA ARG A 93 2.47 -13.83 0.91
C ARG A 93 1.88 -12.56 1.47
N ASN A 94 2.68 -11.54 1.60
CA ASN A 94 2.23 -10.17 1.81
C ASN A 94 1.95 -9.58 0.42
N ARG A 95 0.66 -9.58 0.00
CA ARG A 95 0.25 -9.38 -1.40
C ARG A 95 -0.62 -8.15 -1.59
N SER A 96 -0.15 -7.21 -2.43
CA SER A 96 -0.98 -6.15 -2.99
C SER A 96 -1.78 -6.67 -4.19
N ILE A 97 -3.07 -6.31 -4.28
CA ILE A 97 -3.96 -6.79 -5.35
C ILE A 97 -4.75 -5.61 -5.93
N LEU A 98 -4.57 -5.35 -7.22
CA LEU A 98 -5.35 -4.35 -7.96
C LEU A 98 -6.57 -4.98 -8.59
N VAL A 99 -7.73 -4.46 -8.23
CA VAL A 99 -9.04 -4.83 -8.80
C VAL A 99 -9.52 -3.70 -9.70
N GLY A 100 -9.88 -4.04 -10.93
CA GLY A 100 -10.39 -3.12 -11.93
C GLY A 100 -11.90 -2.91 -11.85
N PRO A 101 -12.46 -1.91 -12.57
CA PRO A 101 -13.89 -1.51 -12.51
C PRO A 101 -14.87 -2.60 -12.95
N ASN A 102 -14.40 -3.66 -13.57
CA ASN A 102 -15.18 -4.84 -13.92
C ASN A 102 -15.20 -5.92 -12.83
N GLY A 103 -14.56 -5.66 -11.67
CA GLY A 103 -14.42 -6.62 -10.57
C GLY A 103 -13.39 -7.72 -10.80
N LYS A 104 -12.60 -7.65 -11.88
CA LYS A 104 -11.53 -8.62 -12.15
C LYS A 104 -10.21 -8.16 -11.53
N ILE A 105 -9.38 -9.11 -11.11
CA ILE A 105 -8.00 -8.83 -10.69
C ILE A 105 -7.20 -8.45 -11.94
N VAL A 106 -6.58 -7.28 -11.91
CA VAL A 106 -5.75 -6.77 -13.00
C VAL A 106 -4.29 -7.19 -12.82
N LYS A 107 -3.75 -7.00 -11.62
CA LYS A 107 -2.38 -7.38 -11.23
C LYS A 107 -2.32 -7.64 -9.74
N TYR A 108 -1.30 -8.39 -9.32
CA TYR A 108 -0.91 -8.50 -7.93
C TYR A 108 0.62 -8.42 -7.80
N TYR A 109 1.07 -8.03 -6.63
CA TYR A 109 2.48 -7.90 -6.27
C TYR A 109 2.73 -8.55 -4.92
N ASP A 110 3.71 -9.43 -4.84
CA ASP A 110 4.21 -10.00 -3.60
C ASP A 110 5.41 -9.17 -3.13
N LYS A 111 5.37 -8.71 -1.89
CA LYS A 111 6.46 -7.93 -1.28
C LYS A 111 7.81 -8.61 -1.51
N ILE A 112 8.78 -7.85 -2.00
CA ILE A 112 10.12 -8.35 -2.32
C ILE A 112 11.01 -8.30 -1.08
N ASN A 113 11.07 -7.16 -0.41
CA ASN A 113 11.97 -6.95 0.71
C ASN A 113 11.26 -7.20 2.03
N MET A 114 11.61 -8.28 2.69
CA MET A 114 11.04 -8.66 3.99
C MET A 114 11.59 -7.79 5.11
N PHE A 115 10.73 -7.43 6.06
CA PHE A 115 11.10 -6.63 7.22
C PHE A 115 11.78 -7.51 8.28
N ASP A 116 13.04 -7.85 8.01
CA ASP A 116 13.91 -8.60 8.94
C ASP A 116 14.88 -7.62 9.57
N VAL A 117 14.50 -7.08 10.74
CA VAL A 117 15.27 -6.05 11.44
C VAL A 117 15.40 -6.34 12.93
N LYS A 118 16.52 -5.93 13.49
CA LYS A 118 16.77 -5.91 14.94
C LYS A 118 17.00 -4.46 15.35
N ILE A 119 16.03 -3.89 16.07
CA ILE A 119 16.15 -2.55 16.64
C ILE A 119 16.69 -2.72 18.06
N PRO A 120 17.92 -2.27 18.34
CA PRO A 120 18.53 -2.43 19.67
C PRO A 120 17.60 -1.90 20.77
N ASN A 121 17.44 -2.68 21.84
CA ASN A 121 16.62 -2.37 23.00
C ASN A 121 15.12 -2.09 22.74
N LYS A 122 14.59 -2.47 21.57
CA LYS A 122 13.16 -2.23 21.23
C LYS A 122 12.47 -3.45 20.61
N GLU A 123 12.71 -3.72 19.34
CA GLU A 123 11.91 -4.67 18.58
C GLU A 123 12.79 -5.52 17.66
N GLN A 124 12.47 -6.81 17.58
CA GLN A 124 13.01 -7.70 16.56
C GLN A 124 11.86 -8.19 15.68
N HIS A 125 12.00 -7.98 14.40
CA HIS A 125 11.08 -8.49 13.39
C HIS A 125 11.79 -9.45 12.47
N LYS A 126 11.16 -10.58 12.15
CA LYS A 126 11.61 -11.57 11.15
C LYS A 126 10.42 -11.95 10.28
N GLU A 127 10.03 -11.05 9.37
CA GLU A 127 8.89 -11.25 8.46
C GLU A 127 9.09 -12.49 7.58
N SER A 128 10.34 -12.77 7.15
CA SER A 128 10.71 -13.93 6.33
C SER A 128 10.43 -15.30 6.98
N LYS A 129 10.31 -15.36 8.30
CA LYS A 129 9.90 -16.61 8.99
C LYS A 129 8.49 -17.05 8.60
N THR A 130 7.59 -16.10 8.32
CA THR A 130 6.17 -16.34 8.07
C THR A 130 5.81 -16.13 6.60
N PHE A 131 6.37 -15.09 5.98
CA PHE A 131 6.07 -14.72 4.61
C PHE A 131 7.20 -15.11 3.66
N LYS A 132 6.83 -15.58 2.48
CA LYS A 132 7.78 -15.81 1.39
C LYS A 132 7.87 -14.58 0.50
N ALA A 133 9.07 -14.07 0.26
CA ALA A 133 9.34 -12.92 -0.59
C ALA A 133 8.92 -13.15 -2.05
N GLY A 134 8.45 -12.09 -2.70
CA GLY A 134 8.34 -12.01 -4.15
C GLY A 134 9.69 -11.78 -4.82
N ASN A 135 9.69 -11.77 -6.15
CA ASN A 135 10.90 -11.55 -6.96
C ASN A 135 10.65 -10.78 -8.25
N LYS A 136 9.46 -10.23 -8.44
CA LYS A 136 9.08 -9.55 -9.69
C LYS A 136 8.68 -8.10 -9.43
N LEU A 137 9.22 -7.19 -10.23
CA LEU A 137 8.72 -5.83 -10.34
C LEU A 137 7.38 -5.86 -11.09
N VAL A 138 6.36 -5.26 -10.50
CA VAL A 138 4.99 -5.25 -11.05
C VAL A 138 4.53 -3.84 -11.34
N THR A 139 3.95 -3.66 -12.50
CA THR A 139 3.27 -2.43 -12.91
C THR A 139 1.91 -2.76 -13.51
N ALA A 140 0.99 -1.79 -13.49
CA ALA A 140 -0.31 -1.91 -14.16
C ALA A 140 -0.65 -0.61 -14.90
N ASN A 141 -1.33 -0.72 -16.03
CA ASN A 141 -1.89 0.43 -16.74
C ASN A 141 -3.23 0.81 -16.10
N LEU A 142 -3.38 2.08 -15.78
CA LEU A 142 -4.63 2.72 -15.40
C LEU A 142 -5.03 3.70 -16.51
N PRO A 143 -6.29 4.14 -16.60
CA PRO A 143 -6.71 5.12 -17.60
C PRO A 143 -5.93 6.45 -17.55
N TRP A 144 -5.28 6.74 -16.42
CA TRP A 144 -4.58 8.00 -16.16
C TRP A 144 -3.05 7.90 -16.21
N GLY A 145 -2.51 6.72 -16.45
CA GLY A 145 -1.06 6.45 -16.45
C GLY A 145 -0.72 5.13 -15.77
N LYS A 146 0.55 4.78 -15.76
CA LYS A 146 1.03 3.51 -15.20
C LYS A 146 1.37 3.63 -13.73
N ILE A 147 0.96 2.64 -12.93
CA ILE A 147 1.25 2.52 -11.51
C ILE A 147 2.25 1.39 -11.22
N GLY A 148 3.27 1.67 -10.41
CA GLY A 148 4.18 0.68 -9.83
C GLY A 148 3.72 0.23 -8.45
N PHE A 149 4.06 -1.00 -8.09
CA PHE A 149 3.68 -1.60 -6.81
C PHE A 149 4.90 -1.78 -5.94
N THR A 150 4.80 -1.33 -4.70
CA THR A 150 5.74 -1.60 -3.60
C THR A 150 4.96 -1.82 -2.32
N ILE A 151 5.60 -2.38 -1.27
CA ILE A 151 4.99 -2.53 0.06
C ILE A 151 6.02 -2.15 1.12
N CYS A 152 5.71 -1.12 1.92
CA CYS A 152 6.35 -0.77 3.18
C CYS A 152 7.89 -0.74 3.13
N PHE A 153 8.55 -1.80 3.60
CA PHE A 153 10.01 -1.90 3.71
C PHE A 153 10.73 -1.76 2.36
N ASP A 154 10.04 -2.04 1.25
CA ASP A 154 10.54 -1.79 -0.11
C ASP A 154 11.01 -0.34 -0.32
N ILE A 155 10.44 0.64 0.43
CA ILE A 155 10.82 2.05 0.32
C ILE A 155 12.29 2.31 0.62
N ARG A 156 12.95 1.42 1.36
CA ARG A 156 14.36 1.56 1.73
C ARG A 156 15.33 1.14 0.63
N PHE A 157 14.82 0.59 -0.48
CA PHE A 157 15.59 0.08 -1.60
C PHE A 157 15.42 0.99 -2.82
N PRO A 158 16.26 2.03 -2.98
CA PRO A 158 16.13 3.01 -4.06
C PRO A 158 16.19 2.38 -5.46
N GLU A 159 16.96 1.32 -5.63
CA GLU A 159 17.12 0.59 -6.89
C GLU A 159 15.79 -0.01 -7.37
N LEU A 160 14.96 -0.50 -6.45
CA LEU A 160 13.62 -1.02 -6.77
C LEU A 160 12.76 0.09 -7.40
N TYR A 161 12.77 1.28 -6.81
CA TYR A 161 12.03 2.43 -7.30
C TYR A 161 12.57 2.93 -8.64
N ARG A 162 13.90 3.01 -8.77
CA ARG A 162 14.56 3.40 -10.00
C ARG A 162 14.23 2.42 -11.14
N ASN A 163 14.30 1.14 -10.90
CA ASN A 163 13.96 0.10 -11.87
C ASN A 163 12.46 0.10 -12.25
N LEU A 164 11.57 0.45 -11.33
CA LEU A 164 10.16 0.68 -11.63
C LEU A 164 9.99 1.92 -12.51
N SER A 165 10.65 3.04 -12.18
CA SER A 165 10.48 4.32 -12.91
C SER A 165 10.93 4.26 -14.37
N LYS A 166 11.91 3.40 -14.71
CA LYS A 166 12.32 3.09 -16.09
C LYS A 166 11.18 2.52 -16.96
N LYS A 167 10.07 2.11 -16.35
CA LYS A 167 8.86 1.62 -17.05
C LYS A 167 7.83 2.72 -17.35
N ASN A 168 8.22 3.99 -17.36
CA ASN A 168 7.37 5.16 -17.60
C ASN A 168 6.18 5.25 -16.65
N LEU A 169 6.43 5.17 -15.33
CA LEU A 169 5.40 5.29 -14.32
C LEU A 169 4.98 6.74 -14.10
N SER A 170 3.69 6.95 -13.85
CA SER A 170 3.16 8.20 -13.29
C SER A 170 2.94 8.10 -11.78
N PHE A 171 2.73 6.88 -11.26
CA PHE A 171 2.32 6.62 -9.89
C PHE A 171 3.10 5.46 -9.28
N ILE A 172 3.38 5.53 -7.98
CA ILE A 172 3.88 4.40 -7.18
C ILE A 172 3.02 4.28 -5.93
N ALA A 173 2.46 3.09 -5.69
CA ALA A 173 1.78 2.76 -4.45
C ALA A 173 2.77 2.25 -3.42
N VAL A 174 2.68 2.79 -2.19
CA VAL A 174 3.54 2.46 -1.05
C VAL A 174 2.70 2.17 0.20
N PRO A 175 1.78 1.20 0.13
CA PRO A 175 1.01 0.82 1.32
C PRO A 175 1.94 0.30 2.41
N SER A 176 1.69 0.70 3.66
CA SER A 176 2.67 0.48 4.72
C SER A 176 2.06 0.24 6.10
N ALA A 177 2.84 -0.48 6.92
CA ALA A 177 2.66 -0.62 8.36
C ALA A 177 3.99 -0.26 9.06
N PHE A 178 4.48 0.96 8.82
CA PHE A 178 5.74 1.45 9.37
C PHE A 178 5.70 1.52 10.88
N THR A 179 6.74 1.02 11.56
CA THR A 179 6.81 1.13 13.03
C THR A 179 6.87 2.60 13.44
N LYS A 180 6.27 2.94 14.58
CA LYS A 180 6.26 4.31 15.11
C LYS A 180 7.68 4.87 15.24
N PHE A 181 8.62 4.07 15.77
CA PHE A 181 10.00 4.48 16.01
C PHE A 181 10.73 4.91 14.72
N THR A 182 10.70 4.07 13.69
CA THR A 182 11.39 4.40 12.43
C THR A 182 10.57 5.36 11.59
N GLY A 183 9.25 5.35 11.72
CA GLY A 183 8.35 6.21 10.99
C GLY A 183 8.55 7.69 11.30
N GLN A 184 8.70 8.04 12.56
CA GLN A 184 8.97 9.42 13.01
C GLN A 184 10.21 10.03 12.33
N LYS A 185 11.24 9.21 12.11
CA LYS A 185 12.53 9.66 11.57
C LYS A 185 12.62 9.59 10.05
N HIS A 186 11.99 8.60 9.42
CA HIS A 186 12.30 8.24 8.04
C HIS A 186 11.11 8.35 7.07
N TRP A 187 9.86 8.17 7.54
CA TRP A 187 8.72 7.91 6.67
C TRP A 187 8.49 9.00 5.61
N LEU A 188 8.20 10.21 6.04
CA LEU A 188 7.91 11.30 5.10
C LEU A 188 9.11 11.70 4.25
N THR A 189 10.32 11.65 4.82
CA THR A 189 11.57 11.93 4.09
C THR A 189 11.76 10.94 2.95
N LEU A 190 11.64 9.64 3.22
CA LEU A 190 11.79 8.62 2.19
C LEU A 190 10.70 8.72 1.12
N LEU A 191 9.43 8.94 1.49
CA LEU A 191 8.34 9.10 0.52
C LEU A 191 8.61 10.27 -0.43
N ARG A 192 9.04 11.42 0.10
CA ARG A 192 9.37 12.60 -0.70
C ARG A 192 10.57 12.34 -1.61
N ALA A 193 11.62 11.70 -1.10
CA ALA A 193 12.77 11.31 -1.90
C ALA A 193 12.35 10.41 -3.08
N ARG A 194 11.54 9.36 -2.83
CA ARG A 194 11.03 8.47 -3.88
C ARG A 194 10.17 9.20 -4.91
N ALA A 195 9.40 10.22 -4.51
CA ALA A 195 8.63 11.03 -5.42
C ALA A 195 9.54 11.86 -6.33
N ILE A 196 10.49 12.60 -5.75
CA ILE A 196 11.36 13.56 -6.44
C ILE A 196 12.31 12.83 -7.41
N GLU A 197 13.06 11.84 -6.93
CA GLU A 197 14.08 11.14 -7.72
C GLU A 197 13.52 10.32 -8.90
N ASN A 198 12.22 9.97 -8.85
CA ASN A 198 11.56 9.14 -9.86
C ASN A 198 10.46 9.90 -10.63
N PHE A 199 10.22 11.17 -10.30
CA PHE A 199 9.14 12.00 -10.87
C PHE A 199 7.79 11.28 -10.90
N CYS A 200 7.42 10.64 -9.80
CA CYS A 200 6.17 9.90 -9.66
C CYS A 200 5.34 10.43 -8.51
N TYR A 201 4.02 10.43 -8.66
CA TYR A 201 3.16 10.55 -7.50
C TYR A 201 3.36 9.36 -6.57
N ILE A 202 3.45 9.61 -5.27
CA ILE A 202 3.51 8.57 -4.25
C ILE A 202 2.17 8.52 -3.53
N PHE A 203 1.54 7.34 -3.52
CA PHE A 203 0.32 7.03 -2.79
C PHE A 203 0.67 6.10 -1.63
N ALA A 204 0.69 6.63 -0.42
CA ALA A 204 1.22 5.95 0.76
C ALA A 204 0.17 5.81 1.87
N PRO A 205 -0.87 4.94 1.69
CA PRO A 205 -1.77 4.59 2.77
C PRO A 205 -1.03 3.83 3.87
N ALA A 206 -1.32 4.13 5.13
CA ALA A 206 -0.58 3.60 6.26
C ALA A 206 -1.47 3.02 7.36
N GLN A 207 -0.93 2.05 8.09
CA GLN A 207 -1.49 1.59 9.37
C GLN A 207 -1.10 2.58 10.48
N THR A 208 -2.00 2.76 11.47
CA THR A 208 -1.80 3.69 12.58
C THR A 208 -2.15 3.05 13.93
N GLY A 209 -1.53 3.55 14.99
CA GLY A 209 -1.84 3.19 16.38
C GLY A 209 -1.30 1.83 16.79
N ARG A 210 -1.83 1.32 17.92
CA ARG A 210 -1.42 0.02 18.47
C ARG A 210 -2.18 -1.10 17.76
N ASN A 211 -1.49 -1.85 16.95
CA ASN A 211 -2.05 -2.93 16.11
C ASN A 211 -2.03 -4.28 16.83
N THR A 212 -0.96 -4.54 17.60
CA THR A 212 -0.82 -5.69 18.50
C THR A 212 -0.19 -5.24 19.81
N PRO A 213 -0.18 -6.05 20.87
CA PRO A 213 0.49 -5.70 22.13
C PRO A 213 1.96 -5.29 21.95
N LYS A 214 2.62 -5.85 20.92
CA LYS A 214 4.05 -5.64 20.63
C LYS A 214 4.33 -4.72 19.43
N ARG A 215 3.29 -4.16 18.76
CA ARG A 215 3.51 -3.36 17.56
C ARG A 215 2.63 -2.11 17.54
N GLU A 216 3.29 -0.97 17.42
CA GLU A 216 2.66 0.33 17.16
C GLU A 216 3.13 0.89 15.82
N THR A 217 2.19 1.34 15.00
CA THR A 217 2.46 1.91 13.67
C THR A 217 2.29 3.41 13.64
N PHE A 218 3.05 4.06 12.75
CA PHE A 218 3.24 5.51 12.74
C PHE A 218 2.06 6.29 12.17
N GLY A 219 1.24 5.67 11.32
CA GLY A 219 0.24 6.42 10.57
C GLY A 219 0.87 7.26 9.46
N HIS A 220 0.49 8.54 9.40
CA HIS A 220 0.98 9.50 8.42
C HIS A 220 0.73 9.05 6.97
N THR A 221 -0.50 8.55 6.70
CA THR A 221 -0.97 8.33 5.34
C THR A 221 -0.78 9.59 4.52
N ALA A 222 -0.10 9.49 3.37
CA ALA A 222 0.27 10.65 2.57
C ALA A 222 -0.03 10.44 1.08
N ILE A 223 -0.32 11.54 0.38
CA ILE A 223 -0.32 11.66 -1.06
C ILE A 223 0.71 12.73 -1.42
N ILE A 224 1.70 12.38 -2.24
CA ILE A 224 2.83 13.25 -2.55
C ILE A 224 2.93 13.40 -4.07
N SER A 225 3.14 14.63 -4.54
CA SER A 225 3.33 14.95 -5.95
C SER A 225 4.76 14.65 -6.41
N PRO A 226 5.00 14.56 -7.73
CA PRO A 226 6.32 14.23 -8.29
C PRO A 226 7.44 15.22 -7.94
N ASP A 227 7.09 16.46 -7.55
CA ASP A 227 8.02 17.50 -7.04
C ASP A 227 8.27 17.41 -5.52
N GLY A 228 7.71 16.39 -4.85
CA GLY A 228 7.86 16.17 -3.42
C GLY A 228 6.91 16.95 -2.51
N LYS A 229 5.92 17.69 -3.05
CA LYS A 229 4.92 18.39 -2.26
C LYS A 229 3.92 17.40 -1.65
N ILE A 230 3.64 17.53 -0.36
CA ILE A 230 2.59 16.75 0.32
C ILE A 230 1.24 17.37 -0.02
N LEU A 231 0.44 16.67 -0.83
CA LEU A 231 -0.89 17.11 -1.27
C LEU A 231 -1.97 16.82 -0.22
N ALA A 232 -1.82 15.74 0.53
CA ALA A 232 -2.70 15.39 1.62
C ALA A 232 -1.94 14.52 2.65
N LEU A 233 -2.25 14.72 3.93
CA LEU A 233 -1.64 14.01 5.05
C LEU A 233 -2.67 13.75 6.15
N LYS A 234 -2.70 12.51 6.66
CA LYS A 234 -3.42 12.17 7.88
C LYS A 234 -2.44 11.58 8.89
N LYS A 235 -2.17 12.31 9.98
CA LYS A 235 -1.20 11.90 10.99
C LYS A 235 -1.66 10.68 11.77
N LEU A 236 -2.79 10.76 12.45
CA LEU A 236 -3.27 9.74 13.39
C LEU A 236 -4.74 9.38 13.16
N GLY A 237 -5.18 8.24 13.73
CA GLY A 237 -6.55 7.75 13.69
C GLY A 237 -6.96 7.19 12.32
N LYS A 238 -7.99 6.35 12.31
CA LYS A 238 -8.55 5.78 11.08
C LYS A 238 -9.23 6.85 10.21
N GLY A 239 -9.25 6.66 8.89
CA GLY A 239 -9.95 7.57 7.97
C GLY A 239 -9.42 7.54 6.55
N VAL A 240 -9.84 8.51 5.75
CA VAL A 240 -9.49 8.59 4.33
C VAL A 240 -8.98 9.99 4.01
N ILE A 241 -7.90 10.09 3.26
CA ILE A 241 -7.43 11.33 2.64
C ILE A 241 -7.66 11.28 1.14
N TYR A 242 -7.81 12.46 0.54
CA TYR A 242 -8.12 12.63 -0.86
C TYR A 242 -7.23 13.68 -1.51
N SER A 243 -6.95 13.49 -2.81
CA SER A 243 -6.38 14.55 -3.65
C SER A 243 -6.90 14.43 -5.08
N LYS A 244 -7.15 15.57 -5.73
CA LYS A 244 -7.23 15.64 -7.19
C LYS A 244 -5.82 15.82 -7.71
N ILE A 245 -5.42 15.00 -8.68
CA ILE A 245 -4.07 15.04 -9.24
C ILE A 245 -4.12 15.23 -10.77
N ASN A 246 -3.09 15.90 -11.30
CA ASN A 246 -2.84 16.02 -12.74
C ASN A 246 -1.83 14.93 -13.15
N PRO A 247 -2.23 13.87 -13.84
CA PRO A 247 -1.32 12.78 -14.22
C PRO A 247 -0.18 13.21 -15.14
N LYS A 248 -0.35 14.32 -15.90
CA LYS A 248 0.66 14.84 -16.85
C LYS A 248 1.89 15.39 -16.11
N LEU A 249 1.75 15.89 -14.89
CA LEU A 249 2.86 16.52 -14.14
C LEU A 249 4.10 15.61 -14.04
N SER A 250 3.91 14.31 -13.88
CA SER A 250 5.01 13.33 -13.83
C SER A 250 5.84 13.35 -15.13
N MET A 251 5.16 13.38 -16.27
CA MET A 251 5.81 13.39 -17.59
C MET A 251 6.46 14.77 -17.89
N ASP A 252 5.80 15.84 -17.48
CA ASP A 252 6.29 17.20 -17.71
C ASP A 252 7.59 17.45 -16.94
N LEU A 253 7.65 17.04 -15.67
CA LEU A 253 8.85 17.16 -14.86
C LEU A 253 10.02 16.31 -15.39
N ARG A 254 9.77 15.13 -15.93
CA ARG A 254 10.81 14.31 -16.57
C ARG A 254 11.43 14.97 -17.82
N LYS A 255 10.64 15.76 -18.56
CA LYS A 255 11.15 16.53 -19.69
C LYS A 255 12.01 17.71 -19.24
N ILE A 256 11.58 18.38 -18.15
CA ILE A 256 12.29 19.55 -17.60
C ILE A 256 13.59 19.14 -16.90
N ILE A 257 13.58 18.02 -16.19
CA ILE A 257 14.73 17.50 -15.41
C ILE A 257 15.03 16.06 -15.86
N PRO A 258 15.79 15.85 -16.94
CA PRO A 258 16.00 14.51 -17.53
C PRO A 258 17.07 13.71 -16.75
N SER A 259 16.76 13.33 -15.49
CA SER A 259 17.67 12.57 -14.61
C SER A 259 17.31 11.08 -14.47
N LEU A 260 16.32 10.61 -15.22
CA LEU A 260 15.97 9.18 -15.32
C LEU A 260 16.65 8.58 -16.56
N ILE A 261 17.89 8.18 -16.40
CA ILE A 261 18.71 7.52 -17.42
C ILE A 261 18.52 6.00 -17.35
#